data_45c846d5440005366c9d5f3418840182
#
_entry.id   45c846d5440005366c9d5f3418840182
#
_cell.length_a   1.000
_cell.length_b   1.000
_cell.length_c   1.000
_cell.angle_alpha   90.00
_cell.angle_beta   90.00
_cell.angle_gamma   90.00
#
_symmetry.space_group_name_H-M   'P 1'
#
loop_
_entity.id
_entity.type
_entity.pdbx_description
1 polymer ?
#
loop_
_entity_poly.entity_id
_entity_poly.type
_entity_poly.pdbx_seq_one_letter_code
_entity_poly.pdbx_strand_id
1 'polypeptide(L)'
;MFKNFDVIANRKLWFSVSGLLVLLSIMSIIMFRFNWGIDFTGGTILELGFQQNVTVEQVRNGIREDGLETAVIQLSGSIDGESGNDVIIRTRNLSANESQAIIDHINTKVGTAEVKRIETVGAVIGSEVTKNTLLNVLLSFGAMILYMTIRFEHRIAFAAIVAIVHDILMVLGVFAFFHLEVDASFLAAILTVLGYSMNESVVIFDRIREAIHTHRRTDSFAILANDSIHQTIRRSMYTLITTLFCVTSLYLFGGDTTKNFALVMLVGFISGAYSSVCVATSIWVTWHEHVRSNRNRAEA
;
A
#
# COMPACT_ATOMS: atom_id res chain seq x y z
N MET A 1 13.70 -23.67 -13.18
CA MET A 1 12.28 -23.89 -12.96
C MET A 1 11.40 -23.02 -13.86
N PHE A 2 11.80 -21.80 -14.23
CA PHE A 2 10.98 -20.85 -15.04
C PHE A 2 11.33 -20.79 -16.53
N LYS A 3 12.13 -21.69 -17.06
CA LYS A 3 12.67 -21.62 -18.44
C LYS A 3 11.63 -21.67 -19.58
N ASN A 4 10.41 -22.12 -19.30
CA ASN A 4 9.33 -22.29 -20.30
C ASN A 4 8.18 -21.30 -20.15
N PHE A 5 8.28 -20.30 -19.24
CA PHE A 5 7.20 -19.36 -19.00
C PHE A 5 7.48 -18.06 -19.77
N ASP A 6 6.78 -17.85 -20.86
CA ASP A 6 6.90 -16.63 -21.66
C ASP A 6 5.97 -15.54 -21.10
N VAL A 7 6.58 -14.60 -20.36
CA VAL A 7 5.85 -13.46 -19.74
C VAL A 7 5.29 -12.56 -20.84
N ILE A 8 6.09 -12.27 -21.85
CA ILE A 8 5.74 -11.28 -22.88
C ILE A 8 4.69 -11.82 -23.85
N ALA A 9 4.71 -13.14 -24.17
CA ALA A 9 3.67 -13.76 -24.98
C ALA A 9 2.29 -13.65 -24.31
N ASN A 10 2.26 -13.75 -22.97
CA ASN A 10 1.03 -13.68 -22.17
C ASN A 10 0.64 -12.25 -21.76
N ARG A 11 1.22 -11.20 -22.36
CA ARG A 11 0.98 -9.80 -21.97
C ARG A 11 -0.50 -9.38 -21.94
N LYS A 12 -1.34 -9.95 -22.81
CA LYS A 12 -2.79 -9.67 -22.81
C LYS A 12 -3.46 -10.17 -21.53
N LEU A 13 -3.03 -11.32 -21.02
CA LEU A 13 -3.50 -11.86 -19.75
C LEU A 13 -3.10 -10.92 -18.61
N TRP A 14 -1.85 -10.46 -18.56
CA TRP A 14 -1.37 -9.55 -17.54
C TRP A 14 -2.11 -8.22 -17.55
N PHE A 15 -2.34 -7.64 -18.72
CA PHE A 15 -3.14 -6.42 -18.84
C PHE A 15 -4.58 -6.62 -18.39
N SER A 16 -5.20 -7.76 -18.68
CA SER A 16 -6.56 -8.06 -18.24
C SER A 16 -6.63 -8.25 -16.72
N VAL A 17 -5.70 -9.00 -16.15
CA VAL A 17 -5.62 -9.23 -14.69
C VAL A 17 -5.36 -7.90 -13.96
N SER A 18 -4.33 -7.16 -14.38
CA SER A 18 -4.00 -5.86 -13.75
C SER A 18 -5.11 -4.84 -13.93
N GLY A 19 -5.72 -4.79 -15.11
CA GLY A 19 -6.86 -3.90 -15.36
C GLY A 19 -8.06 -4.22 -14.46
N LEU A 20 -8.37 -5.52 -14.28
CA LEU A 20 -9.42 -5.95 -13.36
C LEU A 20 -9.09 -5.59 -11.90
N LEU A 21 -7.86 -5.87 -11.45
CA LEU A 21 -7.44 -5.55 -10.09
C LEU A 21 -7.46 -4.05 -9.81
N VAL A 22 -6.98 -3.22 -10.73
CA VAL A 22 -7.05 -1.76 -10.62
C VAL A 22 -8.50 -1.27 -10.59
N LEU A 23 -9.37 -1.83 -11.44
CA LEU A 23 -10.79 -1.49 -11.44
C LEU A 23 -11.44 -1.84 -10.10
N LEU A 24 -11.17 -3.03 -9.56
CA LEU A 24 -11.66 -3.44 -8.24
C LEU A 24 -11.11 -2.53 -7.12
N SER A 25 -9.84 -2.13 -7.19
CA SER A 25 -9.25 -1.18 -6.25
C SER A 25 -9.93 0.18 -6.29
N ILE A 26 -10.19 0.72 -7.49
CA ILE A 26 -10.89 2.00 -7.66
C ILE A 26 -12.34 1.88 -7.16
N MET A 27 -13.04 0.80 -7.48
CA MET A 27 -14.38 0.55 -6.96
C MET A 27 -14.40 0.49 -5.43
N SER A 28 -13.43 -0.21 -4.84
CA SER A 28 -13.27 -0.29 -3.39
C SER A 28 -13.11 1.10 -2.76
N ILE A 29 -12.24 1.93 -3.32
CA ILE A 29 -12.00 3.30 -2.83
C ILE A 29 -13.27 4.15 -2.91
N ILE A 30 -14.04 4.04 -4.00
CA ILE A 30 -15.28 4.83 -4.19
C ILE A 30 -16.39 4.36 -3.24
N MET A 31 -16.55 3.03 -3.06
CA MET A 31 -17.64 2.45 -2.28
C MET A 31 -17.38 2.55 -0.77
N PHE A 32 -16.18 2.22 -0.32
CA PHE A 32 -15.88 2.11 1.11
C PHE A 32 -15.18 3.34 1.67
N ARG A 33 -14.63 4.23 0.80
CA ARG A 33 -13.85 5.40 1.20
C ARG A 33 -12.65 5.03 2.07
N PHE A 34 -11.91 6.04 2.56
CA PHE A 34 -10.79 5.85 3.47
C PHE A 34 -11.19 6.09 4.91
N ASN A 35 -10.67 5.27 5.79
CA ASN A 35 -10.71 5.47 7.22
C ASN A 35 -9.47 6.28 7.65
N TRP A 36 -9.60 7.60 7.66
CA TRP A 36 -8.49 8.49 8.00
C TRP A 36 -8.15 8.41 9.48
N GLY A 37 -6.85 8.27 9.79
CA GLY A 37 -6.33 8.31 11.15
C GLY A 37 -6.38 9.69 11.78
N ILE A 38 -6.24 9.72 13.11
CA ILE A 38 -6.21 10.99 13.88
C ILE A 38 -5.02 11.86 13.51
N ASP A 39 -3.97 11.32 12.94
CA ASP A 39 -2.82 12.07 12.43
C ASP A 39 -3.22 13.12 11.41
N PHE A 40 -4.30 12.88 10.66
CA PHE A 40 -4.81 13.77 9.62
C PHE A 40 -6.06 14.54 10.06
N THR A 41 -6.96 13.87 10.77
CA THR A 41 -8.23 14.47 11.19
C THR A 41 -8.14 15.25 12.50
N GLY A 42 -7.10 15.00 13.27
CA GLY A 42 -7.06 15.36 14.69
C GLY A 42 -8.00 14.48 15.49
N GLY A 43 -7.87 14.47 16.80
CA GLY A 43 -8.71 13.70 17.70
C GLY A 43 -7.93 12.94 18.75
N THR A 44 -8.62 12.07 19.47
CA THR A 44 -8.06 11.18 20.49
C THR A 44 -8.43 9.73 20.18
N ILE A 45 -7.45 8.84 20.28
CA ILE A 45 -7.63 7.38 20.30
C ILE A 45 -7.46 6.90 21.74
N LEU A 46 -8.45 6.14 22.21
CA LEU A 46 -8.38 5.36 23.44
C LEU A 46 -8.45 3.88 23.05
N GLU A 47 -7.39 3.13 23.32
CA GLU A 47 -7.34 1.70 23.12
C GLU A 47 -7.38 1.00 24.47
N LEU A 48 -8.44 0.23 24.68
CA LEU A 48 -8.78 -0.40 25.95
C LEU A 48 -8.87 -1.91 25.79
N GLY A 49 -8.18 -2.64 26.67
CA GLY A 49 -8.27 -4.12 26.74
C GLY A 49 -9.16 -4.57 27.88
N PHE A 50 -10.23 -5.29 27.58
CA PHE A 50 -11.15 -5.85 28.56
C PHE A 50 -10.81 -7.31 28.88
N GLN A 51 -11.07 -7.73 30.12
CA GLN A 51 -10.92 -9.15 30.52
C GLN A 51 -12.00 -10.06 29.94
N GLN A 52 -13.12 -9.48 29.52
CA GLN A 52 -14.26 -10.19 28.94
C GLN A 52 -14.69 -9.51 27.63
N ASN A 53 -15.33 -10.27 26.75
CA ASN A 53 -15.83 -9.73 25.50
C ASN A 53 -16.89 -8.66 25.76
N VAL A 54 -16.71 -7.53 25.10
CA VAL A 54 -17.65 -6.40 25.11
C VAL A 54 -18.19 -6.15 23.71
N THR A 55 -19.38 -5.55 23.63
CA THR A 55 -19.99 -5.16 22.35
C THR A 55 -19.83 -3.67 22.10
N VAL A 56 -19.87 -3.27 20.83
CA VAL A 56 -19.86 -1.84 20.44
C VAL A 56 -20.96 -1.06 21.14
N GLU A 57 -22.14 -1.68 21.32
CA GLU A 57 -23.28 -1.02 21.94
C GLU A 57 -23.08 -0.78 23.45
N GLN A 58 -22.48 -1.75 24.15
CA GLN A 58 -22.13 -1.59 25.56
C GLN A 58 -21.15 -0.43 25.77
N VAL A 59 -20.09 -0.37 24.94
CA VAL A 59 -19.10 0.71 25.01
C VAL A 59 -19.74 2.05 24.66
N ARG A 60 -20.54 2.13 23.60
CA ARG A 60 -21.26 3.33 23.19
C ARG A 60 -22.18 3.87 24.30
N ASN A 61 -22.90 2.99 24.97
CA ASN A 61 -23.74 3.35 26.09
C ASN A 61 -22.91 3.84 27.31
N GLY A 62 -21.71 3.26 27.50
CA GLY A 62 -20.78 3.69 28.54
C GLY A 62 -20.28 5.12 28.39
N ILE A 63 -20.03 5.59 27.14
CA ILE A 63 -19.49 6.92 26.83
C ILE A 63 -20.55 7.94 26.43
N ARG A 64 -21.82 7.58 26.40
CA ARG A 64 -22.90 8.45 25.91
C ARG A 64 -23.06 9.73 26.75
N GLU A 65 -22.92 9.61 28.06
CA GLU A 65 -23.05 10.73 28.97
C GLU A 65 -21.90 11.74 28.86
N ASP A 66 -20.76 11.33 28.25
CA ASP A 66 -19.59 12.16 27.99
C ASP A 66 -19.73 12.99 26.71
N GLY A 67 -20.88 12.95 26.03
CA GLY A 67 -21.12 13.67 24.79
C GLY A 67 -20.32 13.10 23.61
N LEU A 68 -20.00 11.80 23.65
CA LEU A 68 -19.22 11.11 22.64
C LEU A 68 -20.07 10.18 21.75
N GLU A 69 -21.31 10.57 21.48
CA GLU A 69 -22.25 9.77 20.67
C GLU A 69 -21.73 9.49 19.24
N THR A 70 -20.93 10.42 18.70
CA THR A 70 -20.35 10.33 17.36
C THR A 70 -19.00 9.61 17.32
N ALA A 71 -18.50 9.11 18.45
CA ALA A 71 -17.24 8.38 18.51
C ALA A 71 -17.30 7.11 17.65
N VAL A 72 -16.23 6.87 16.92
CA VAL A 72 -16.05 5.64 16.15
C VAL A 72 -15.49 4.58 17.10
N ILE A 73 -16.24 3.51 17.30
CA ILE A 73 -15.86 2.39 18.16
C ILE A 73 -15.58 1.20 17.27
N GLN A 74 -14.39 0.62 17.38
CA GLN A 74 -13.97 -0.59 16.68
C GLN A 74 -13.54 -1.64 17.71
N LEU A 75 -13.95 -2.90 17.46
CA LEU A 75 -13.50 -4.05 18.26
C LEU A 75 -12.33 -4.71 17.54
N SER A 76 -11.27 -5.01 18.28
CA SER A 76 -10.12 -5.77 17.80
C SER A 76 -10.14 -7.15 18.46
N GLY A 77 -9.68 -8.20 17.73
CA GLY A 77 -9.65 -9.57 18.27
C GLY A 77 -10.95 -10.36 18.15
N SER A 78 -11.98 -9.81 17.51
CA SER A 78 -13.25 -10.52 17.26
C SER A 78 -13.20 -11.32 15.94
N ILE A 79 -13.60 -12.58 15.98
CA ILE A 79 -13.78 -13.41 14.77
C ILE A 79 -15.10 -13.05 14.06
N ASP A 80 -16.11 -12.62 14.84
CA ASP A 80 -17.48 -12.38 14.35
C ASP A 80 -17.82 -10.87 14.20
N GLY A 81 -16.92 -9.95 14.60
CA GLY A 81 -17.15 -8.51 14.54
C GLY A 81 -18.18 -7.94 15.55
N GLU A 82 -18.86 -8.79 16.31
CA GLU A 82 -19.92 -8.38 17.23
C GLU A 82 -19.44 -8.18 18.67
N SER A 83 -18.41 -8.91 19.10
CA SER A 83 -17.82 -8.80 20.44
C SER A 83 -16.31 -9.03 20.40
N GLY A 84 -15.56 -8.34 21.22
CA GLY A 84 -14.09 -8.44 21.29
C GLY A 84 -13.57 -7.98 22.64
N ASN A 85 -12.33 -8.33 22.94
CA ASN A 85 -11.68 -7.95 24.18
C ASN A 85 -10.99 -6.57 24.08
N ASP A 86 -10.58 -6.21 22.87
CA ASP A 86 -9.88 -4.95 22.63
C ASP A 86 -10.79 -3.97 21.90
N VAL A 87 -10.87 -2.76 22.45
CA VAL A 87 -11.75 -1.70 21.95
C VAL A 87 -10.91 -0.48 21.60
N ILE A 88 -11.07 0.02 20.39
CA ILE A 88 -10.48 1.27 19.92
C ILE A 88 -11.61 2.29 19.81
N ILE A 89 -11.52 3.36 20.59
CA ILE A 89 -12.46 4.48 20.58
C ILE A 89 -11.76 5.69 19.98
N ARG A 90 -12.26 6.20 18.84
CA ARG A 90 -11.79 7.43 18.21
C ARG A 90 -12.81 8.52 18.39
N THR A 91 -12.36 9.66 18.88
CA THR A 91 -13.24 10.77 19.21
C THR A 91 -12.56 12.12 18.94
N ARG A 92 -13.31 13.20 19.22
CA ARG A 92 -12.76 14.56 19.22
C ARG A 92 -11.51 14.66 20.10
N ASN A 93 -10.77 15.74 19.93
CA ASN A 93 -9.65 16.01 20.81
C ASN A 93 -10.12 16.10 22.28
N LEU A 94 -9.53 15.29 23.14
CA LEU A 94 -9.78 15.24 24.58
C LEU A 94 -8.55 15.75 25.33
N SER A 95 -8.79 16.46 26.43
CA SER A 95 -7.74 16.73 27.42
C SER A 95 -7.41 15.44 28.21
N ALA A 96 -6.27 15.43 28.87
CA ALA A 96 -5.87 14.31 29.73
C ALA A 96 -6.91 13.97 30.81
N ASN A 97 -7.51 15.03 31.42
CA ASN A 97 -8.55 14.86 32.44
C ASN A 97 -9.85 14.27 31.86
N GLU A 98 -10.27 14.71 30.66
CA GLU A 98 -11.45 14.16 29.99
C GLU A 98 -11.20 12.71 29.62
N SER A 99 -10.03 12.36 29.10
CA SER A 99 -9.69 10.96 28.76
C SER A 99 -9.75 10.06 29.98
N GLN A 100 -9.23 10.51 31.13
CA GLN A 100 -9.27 9.74 32.34
C GLN A 100 -10.71 9.59 32.88
N ALA A 101 -11.52 10.65 32.86
CA ALA A 101 -12.93 10.57 33.26
C ALA A 101 -13.73 9.56 32.42
N ILE A 102 -13.50 9.54 31.08
CA ILE A 102 -14.15 8.58 30.19
C ILE A 102 -13.73 7.14 30.51
N ILE A 103 -12.45 6.92 30.78
CA ILE A 103 -11.95 5.59 31.19
C ILE A 103 -12.59 5.14 32.49
N ASP A 104 -12.72 6.04 33.47
CA ASP A 104 -13.36 5.74 34.75
C ASP A 104 -14.87 5.42 34.59
N HIS A 105 -15.57 6.14 33.71
CA HIS A 105 -16.97 5.84 33.34
C HIS A 105 -17.09 4.48 32.65
N ILE A 106 -16.21 4.16 31.71
CA ILE A 106 -16.18 2.86 31.03
C ILE A 106 -15.94 1.74 32.05
N ASN A 107 -14.95 1.91 32.95
CA ASN A 107 -14.66 0.94 34.00
C ASN A 107 -15.86 0.68 34.90
N THR A 108 -16.66 1.71 35.19
CA THR A 108 -17.84 1.59 36.07
C THR A 108 -19.04 0.96 35.37
N LYS A 109 -19.27 1.28 34.08
CA LYS A 109 -20.50 0.92 33.36
C LYS A 109 -20.36 -0.33 32.47
N VAL A 110 -19.18 -0.57 31.93
CA VAL A 110 -18.93 -1.64 30.96
C VAL A 110 -18.14 -2.77 31.59
N GLY A 111 -17.09 -2.43 32.35
CA GLY A 111 -16.21 -3.40 33.00
C GLY A 111 -14.77 -2.87 33.06
N THR A 112 -13.98 -3.48 33.94
CA THR A 112 -12.59 -3.08 34.13
C THR A 112 -11.78 -3.28 32.85
N ALA A 113 -11.22 -2.18 32.34
CA ALA A 113 -10.39 -2.15 31.15
C ALA A 113 -8.96 -1.74 31.49
N GLU A 114 -8.00 -2.41 30.89
CA GLU A 114 -6.61 -2.00 30.88
C GLU A 114 -6.38 -0.99 29.74
N VAL A 115 -5.78 0.15 30.05
CA VAL A 115 -5.43 1.15 29.04
C VAL A 115 -4.19 0.69 28.29
N LYS A 116 -4.36 0.31 27.00
CA LYS A 116 -3.26 -0.12 26.14
C LYS A 116 -2.57 1.07 25.48
N ARG A 117 -3.37 2.07 25.03
CA ARG A 117 -2.85 3.23 24.32
C ARG A 117 -3.79 4.43 24.47
N ILE A 118 -3.21 5.61 24.68
CA ILE A 118 -3.89 6.89 24.55
C ILE A 118 -3.05 7.77 23.64
N GLU A 119 -3.63 8.21 22.55
CA GLU A 119 -2.98 9.14 21.63
C GLU A 119 -3.92 10.30 21.33
N THR A 120 -3.36 11.50 21.36
CA THR A 120 -4.11 12.73 21.07
C THR A 120 -3.34 13.60 20.11
N VAL A 121 -4.00 13.95 18.99
CA VAL A 121 -3.47 14.86 17.99
C VAL A 121 -4.37 16.07 17.90
N GLY A 122 -3.81 17.26 18.16
CA GLY A 122 -4.54 18.51 18.01
C GLY A 122 -4.89 18.78 16.54
N ALA A 123 -6.04 19.42 16.28
CA ALA A 123 -6.51 19.70 14.92
C ALA A 123 -5.52 20.54 14.09
N VAL A 124 -4.79 21.45 14.73
CA VAL A 124 -3.74 22.25 14.05
C VAL A 124 -2.59 21.36 13.61
N ILE A 125 -2.13 20.45 14.48
CA ILE A 125 -1.06 19.49 14.18
C ILE A 125 -1.51 18.54 13.07
N GLY A 126 -2.73 18.00 13.14
CA GLY A 126 -3.28 17.12 12.10
C GLY A 126 -3.31 17.78 10.72
N SER A 127 -3.72 19.05 10.65
CA SER A 127 -3.72 19.79 9.38
C SER A 127 -2.31 20.04 8.83
N GLU A 128 -1.35 20.32 9.71
CA GLU A 128 0.06 20.50 9.32
C GLU A 128 0.70 19.19 8.86
N VAL A 129 0.45 18.09 9.56
CA VAL A 129 0.90 16.76 9.18
C VAL A 129 0.32 16.39 7.81
N THR A 130 -0.97 16.60 7.57
CA THR A 130 -1.61 16.35 6.26
C THR A 130 -0.93 17.11 5.14
N LYS A 131 -0.68 18.40 5.31
CA LYS A 131 -0.04 19.26 4.31
C LYS A 131 1.40 18.82 4.02
N ASN A 132 2.19 18.59 5.07
CA ASN A 132 3.58 18.17 4.94
C ASN A 132 3.69 16.78 4.31
N THR A 133 2.81 15.87 4.64
CA THR A 133 2.72 14.53 4.08
C THR A 133 2.40 14.57 2.59
N LEU A 134 1.39 15.32 2.18
CA LEU A 134 1.06 15.47 0.76
C LEU A 134 2.25 16.04 -0.03
N LEU A 135 2.92 17.04 0.53
CA LEU A 135 4.13 17.61 -0.08
C LEU A 135 5.24 16.57 -0.21
N ASN A 136 5.50 15.77 0.84
CA ASN A 136 6.54 14.73 0.82
C ASN A 136 6.24 13.65 -0.22
N VAL A 137 4.99 13.22 -0.34
CA VAL A 137 4.56 12.24 -1.37
C VAL A 137 4.78 12.82 -2.77
N LEU A 138 4.34 14.06 -3.01
CA LEU A 138 4.52 14.73 -4.31
C LEU A 138 5.99 14.93 -4.67
N LEU A 139 6.82 15.36 -3.72
CA LEU A 139 8.26 15.54 -3.94
C LEU A 139 8.95 14.21 -4.22
N SER A 140 8.63 13.16 -3.45
CA SER A 140 9.22 11.83 -3.66
C SER A 140 8.82 11.25 -5.00
N PHE A 141 7.55 11.35 -5.38
CA PHE A 141 7.06 10.88 -6.68
C PHE A 141 7.67 11.68 -7.84
N GLY A 142 7.76 13.01 -7.70
CA GLY A 142 8.42 13.90 -8.67
C GLY A 142 9.91 13.57 -8.83
N ALA A 143 10.63 13.33 -7.73
CA ALA A 143 12.04 12.93 -7.76
C ALA A 143 12.24 11.58 -8.46
N MET A 144 11.32 10.61 -8.23
CA MET A 144 11.37 9.33 -8.93
C MET A 144 11.12 9.45 -10.43
N ILE A 145 10.14 10.25 -10.83
CA ILE A 145 9.89 10.54 -12.26
C ILE A 145 11.13 11.17 -12.90
N LEU A 146 11.71 12.18 -12.24
CA LEU A 146 12.92 12.85 -12.71
C LEU A 146 14.09 11.87 -12.85
N TYR A 147 14.35 11.04 -11.83
CA TYR A 147 15.39 10.02 -11.86
C TYR A 147 15.20 9.06 -13.04
N MET A 148 14.00 8.50 -13.22
CA MET A 148 13.71 7.56 -14.30
C MET A 148 13.87 8.22 -15.69
N THR A 149 13.44 9.47 -15.83
CA THR A 149 13.54 10.20 -17.10
C THR A 149 14.99 10.52 -17.47
N ILE A 150 15.85 10.82 -16.49
CA ILE A 150 17.28 11.07 -16.71
C ILE A 150 18.06 9.77 -16.94
N ARG A 151 17.73 8.73 -16.17
CA ARG A 151 18.48 7.45 -16.15
C ARG A 151 18.13 6.54 -17.31
N PHE A 152 16.88 6.56 -17.77
CA PHE A 152 16.32 5.67 -18.78
C PHE A 152 15.68 6.40 -19.95
N GLU A 153 15.45 5.68 -21.04
CA GLU A 153 14.66 6.17 -22.17
C GLU A 153 13.20 6.48 -21.69
N HIS A 154 12.60 7.54 -22.23
CA HIS A 154 11.25 7.99 -21.85
C HIS A 154 10.16 6.89 -21.85
N ARG A 155 10.30 5.87 -22.71
CA ARG A 155 9.35 4.74 -22.77
C ARG A 155 9.48 3.81 -21.57
N ILE A 156 10.71 3.56 -21.12
CA ILE A 156 11.00 2.80 -19.92
C ILE A 156 10.48 3.58 -18.69
N ALA A 157 10.79 4.87 -18.63
CA ALA A 157 10.34 5.75 -17.56
C ALA A 157 8.80 5.73 -17.42
N PHE A 158 8.09 5.88 -18.54
CA PHE A 158 6.63 5.83 -18.55
C PHE A 158 6.10 4.48 -18.07
N ALA A 159 6.64 3.37 -18.57
CA ALA A 159 6.20 2.02 -18.19
C ALA A 159 6.41 1.76 -16.69
N ALA A 160 7.54 2.19 -16.12
CA ALA A 160 7.82 2.08 -14.69
C ALA A 160 6.88 2.95 -13.85
N ILE A 161 6.58 4.18 -14.28
CA ILE A 161 5.65 5.08 -13.58
C ILE A 161 4.24 4.47 -13.54
N VAL A 162 3.78 3.90 -14.66
CA VAL A 162 2.46 3.23 -14.71
C VAL A 162 2.42 2.04 -13.75
N ALA A 163 3.50 1.25 -13.65
CA ALA A 163 3.59 0.14 -12.70
C ALA A 163 3.55 0.64 -11.24
N ILE A 164 4.23 1.72 -10.91
CA ILE A 164 4.19 2.32 -9.58
C ILE A 164 2.78 2.81 -9.23
N VAL A 165 2.09 3.49 -10.15
CA VAL A 165 0.70 3.93 -9.95
C VAL A 165 -0.22 2.73 -9.72
N HIS A 166 -0.02 1.64 -10.48
CA HIS A 166 -0.72 0.37 -10.27
C HIS A 166 -0.52 -0.13 -8.83
N ASP A 167 0.72 -0.17 -8.32
CA ASP A 167 1.03 -0.69 -7.00
C ASP A 167 0.43 0.15 -5.87
N ILE A 168 0.46 1.48 -6.01
CA ILE A 168 -0.22 2.39 -5.08
C ILE A 168 -1.72 2.11 -5.05
N LEU A 169 -2.35 1.99 -6.22
CA LEU A 169 -3.79 1.72 -6.32
C LEU A 169 -4.16 0.38 -5.68
N MET A 170 -3.30 -0.64 -5.82
CA MET A 170 -3.50 -1.94 -5.17
C MET A 170 -3.51 -1.81 -3.65
N VAL A 171 -2.52 -1.11 -3.08
CA VAL A 171 -2.45 -0.90 -1.62
C VAL A 171 -3.64 -0.09 -1.14
N LEU A 172 -3.95 1.02 -1.80
CA LEU A 172 -5.10 1.88 -1.46
C LEU A 172 -6.43 1.12 -1.55
N GLY A 173 -6.59 0.28 -2.59
CA GLY A 173 -7.78 -0.55 -2.77
C GLY A 173 -7.99 -1.55 -1.65
N VAL A 174 -6.92 -2.23 -1.21
CA VAL A 174 -6.96 -3.18 -0.09
C VAL A 174 -7.33 -2.45 1.21
N PHE A 175 -6.72 -1.30 1.49
CA PHE A 175 -6.99 -0.53 2.70
C PHE A 175 -8.42 -0.01 2.74
N ALA A 176 -8.95 0.47 1.61
CA ALA A 176 -10.34 0.89 1.51
C ALA A 176 -11.30 -0.30 1.70
N PHE A 177 -11.01 -1.46 1.07
CA PHE A 177 -11.87 -2.65 1.14
C PHE A 177 -12.02 -3.19 2.57
N PHE A 178 -10.93 -3.28 3.31
CA PHE A 178 -10.94 -3.75 4.70
C PHE A 178 -11.18 -2.63 5.71
N HIS A 179 -11.47 -1.41 5.25
CA HIS A 179 -11.69 -0.22 6.08
C HIS A 179 -10.58 0.03 7.10
N LEU A 180 -9.32 -0.26 6.71
CA LEU A 180 -8.15 -0.11 7.54
C LEU A 180 -7.77 1.36 7.69
N GLU A 181 -7.13 1.70 8.80
CA GLU A 181 -6.72 3.05 9.11
C GLU A 181 -5.57 3.51 8.23
N VAL A 182 -5.74 4.70 7.65
CA VAL A 182 -4.71 5.42 6.90
C VAL A 182 -4.14 6.49 7.81
N ASP A 183 -2.97 6.26 8.38
CA ASP A 183 -2.23 7.10 9.30
C ASP A 183 -0.89 7.58 8.71
N ALA A 184 -0.07 8.28 9.49
CA ALA A 184 1.26 8.71 9.04
C ALA A 184 2.18 7.51 8.76
N SER A 185 2.03 6.40 9.49
CA SER A 185 2.82 5.18 9.27
C SER A 185 2.48 4.50 7.94
N PHE A 186 1.21 4.50 7.55
CA PHE A 186 0.76 4.06 6.22
C PHE A 186 1.50 4.81 5.11
N LEU A 187 1.65 6.14 5.23
CA LEU A 187 2.33 6.93 4.21
C LEU A 187 3.83 6.66 4.16
N ALA A 188 4.47 6.47 5.31
CA ALA A 188 5.87 6.04 5.35
C ALA A 188 6.06 4.67 4.66
N ALA A 189 5.13 3.75 4.87
CA ALA A 189 5.13 2.45 4.20
C ALA A 189 4.92 2.58 2.68
N ILE A 190 3.98 3.43 2.22
CA ILE A 190 3.78 3.71 0.79
C ILE A 190 5.08 4.22 0.15
N LEU A 191 5.77 5.18 0.76
CA LEU A 191 7.04 5.69 0.24
C LEU A 191 8.11 4.59 0.16
N THR A 192 8.12 3.67 1.12
CA THR A 192 9.00 2.50 1.11
C THR A 192 8.65 1.54 -0.03
N VAL A 193 7.37 1.26 -0.25
CA VAL A 193 6.87 0.44 -1.36
C VAL A 193 7.23 1.05 -2.71
N LEU A 194 7.10 2.37 -2.85
CA LEU A 194 7.51 3.09 -4.07
C LEU A 194 8.99 2.86 -4.39
N GLY A 195 9.86 2.99 -3.38
CA GLY A 195 11.30 2.75 -3.54
C GLY A 195 11.61 1.31 -3.93
N TYR A 196 10.94 0.34 -3.30
CA TYR A 196 11.09 -1.08 -3.62
C TYR A 196 10.64 -1.41 -5.05
N SER A 197 9.41 -1.02 -5.43
CA SER A 197 8.86 -1.27 -6.77
C SER A 197 9.70 -0.63 -7.87
N MET A 198 10.17 0.60 -7.62
CA MET A 198 11.11 1.28 -8.52
C MET A 198 12.40 0.47 -8.69
N ASN A 199 13.00 0.00 -7.61
CA ASN A 199 14.25 -0.76 -7.66
C ASN A 199 14.09 -2.06 -8.46
N GLU A 200 12.99 -2.79 -8.28
CA GLU A 200 12.69 -4.00 -9.07
C GLU A 200 12.57 -3.67 -10.57
N SER A 201 11.86 -2.61 -10.93
CA SER A 201 11.74 -2.14 -12.32
C SER A 201 13.10 -1.76 -12.91
N VAL A 202 13.93 -1.03 -12.16
CA VAL A 202 15.28 -0.63 -12.58
C VAL A 202 16.16 -1.84 -12.91
N VAL A 203 16.14 -2.88 -12.06
CA VAL A 203 16.93 -4.10 -12.26
C VAL A 203 16.57 -4.81 -13.57
N ILE A 204 15.27 -4.92 -13.86
CA ILE A 204 14.80 -5.58 -15.07
C ILE A 204 15.14 -4.73 -16.31
N PHE A 205 14.87 -3.44 -16.27
CA PHE A 205 15.12 -2.53 -17.41
C PHE A 205 16.61 -2.30 -17.69
N ASP A 206 17.48 -2.28 -16.67
CA ASP A 206 18.93 -2.25 -16.89
C ASP A 206 19.38 -3.51 -17.62
N ARG A 207 18.86 -4.70 -17.27
CA ARG A 207 19.17 -5.95 -17.97
C ARG A 207 18.66 -5.96 -19.40
N ILE A 208 17.44 -5.49 -19.65
CA ILE A 208 16.90 -5.32 -21.00
C ILE A 208 17.77 -4.38 -21.83
N ARG A 209 18.18 -3.26 -21.26
CA ARG A 209 19.05 -2.27 -21.92
C ARG A 209 20.41 -2.88 -22.29
N GLU A 210 21.01 -3.63 -21.37
CA GLU A 210 22.27 -4.35 -21.63
C GLU A 210 22.11 -5.37 -22.77
N ALA A 211 21.02 -6.13 -22.78
CA ALA A 211 20.70 -7.09 -23.82
C ALA A 211 20.52 -6.41 -25.19
N ILE A 212 19.87 -5.25 -25.27
CA ILE A 212 19.72 -4.48 -26.52
C ILE A 212 21.08 -4.05 -27.08
N HIS A 213 22.03 -3.68 -26.25
CA HIS A 213 23.36 -3.26 -26.70
C HIS A 213 24.22 -4.42 -27.20
N THR A 214 24.02 -5.63 -26.70
CA THR A 214 24.84 -6.82 -27.00
C THR A 214 24.27 -7.69 -28.11
N HIS A 215 22.95 -7.62 -28.41
CA HIS A 215 22.31 -8.47 -29.40
C HIS A 215 22.27 -7.85 -30.80
N ARG A 216 22.18 -8.71 -31.82
CA ARG A 216 22.12 -8.30 -33.23
C ARG A 216 20.74 -7.67 -33.53
N ARG A 217 20.71 -6.73 -34.50
CA ARG A 217 19.48 -6.02 -34.94
C ARG A 217 18.33 -6.90 -35.43
N THR A 218 18.55 -8.22 -35.59
CA THR A 218 17.59 -9.19 -36.12
C THR A 218 16.66 -9.77 -35.04
N ASP A 219 17.02 -9.67 -33.76
CA ASP A 219 16.25 -10.31 -32.67
C ASP A 219 14.99 -9.52 -32.34
N SER A 220 13.93 -10.23 -31.99
CA SER A 220 12.69 -9.61 -31.54
C SER A 220 12.85 -9.01 -30.15
N PHE A 221 12.36 -7.78 -29.96
CA PHE A 221 12.34 -7.14 -28.63
C PHE A 221 11.59 -7.96 -27.57
N ALA A 222 10.56 -8.69 -27.98
CA ALA A 222 9.83 -9.58 -27.09
C ALA A 222 10.73 -10.70 -26.53
N ILE A 223 11.55 -11.31 -27.38
CA ILE A 223 12.50 -12.36 -26.97
C ILE A 223 13.54 -11.77 -26.02
N LEU A 224 14.15 -10.63 -26.38
CA LEU A 224 15.16 -9.97 -25.55
C LEU A 224 14.62 -9.62 -24.17
N ALA A 225 13.40 -9.07 -24.10
CA ALA A 225 12.75 -8.74 -22.85
C ALA A 225 12.46 -9.99 -22.02
N ASN A 226 11.93 -11.05 -22.62
CA ASN A 226 11.62 -12.30 -21.93
C ASN A 226 12.90 -12.96 -21.38
N ASP A 227 13.98 -13.01 -22.14
CA ASP A 227 15.27 -13.55 -21.69
C ASP A 227 15.87 -12.71 -20.55
N SER A 228 15.74 -11.38 -20.62
CA SER A 228 16.20 -10.48 -19.55
C SER A 228 15.42 -10.70 -18.26
N ILE A 229 14.09 -10.89 -18.34
CA ILE A 229 13.25 -11.27 -17.20
C ILE A 229 13.73 -12.59 -16.59
N HIS A 230 13.96 -13.62 -17.41
CA HIS A 230 14.43 -14.92 -16.92
C HIS A 230 15.80 -14.86 -16.22
N GLN A 231 16.66 -13.94 -16.62
CA GLN A 231 17.97 -13.74 -16.00
C GLN A 231 17.88 -13.00 -14.66
N THR A 232 16.91 -12.11 -14.50
CA THR A 232 16.73 -11.29 -13.30
C THR A 232 15.75 -11.88 -12.29
N ILE A 233 14.76 -12.66 -12.73
CA ILE A 233 13.65 -13.15 -11.90
C ILE A 233 14.11 -13.91 -10.66
N ARG A 234 15.20 -14.68 -10.74
CA ARG A 234 15.72 -15.42 -9.59
C ARG A 234 16.18 -14.46 -8.48
N ARG A 235 16.87 -13.38 -8.86
CA ARG A 235 17.30 -12.34 -7.93
C ARG A 235 16.10 -11.63 -7.31
N SER A 236 15.15 -11.19 -8.13
CA SER A 236 13.93 -10.52 -7.68
C SER A 236 13.11 -11.40 -6.74
N MET A 237 12.99 -12.71 -7.02
CA MET A 237 12.28 -13.63 -6.14
C MET A 237 12.98 -13.83 -4.79
N TYR A 238 14.32 -13.93 -4.77
CA TYR A 238 15.04 -14.03 -3.51
C TYR A 238 14.93 -12.75 -2.69
N THR A 239 15.05 -11.60 -3.31
CA THR A 239 14.85 -10.30 -2.65
C THR A 239 13.44 -10.17 -2.09
N LEU A 240 12.42 -10.52 -2.88
CA LEU A 240 11.03 -10.52 -2.44
C LEU A 240 10.82 -11.45 -1.23
N ILE A 241 11.26 -12.71 -1.32
CA ILE A 241 11.04 -13.70 -0.26
C ILE A 241 11.72 -13.26 1.05
N THR A 242 12.98 -12.81 0.99
CA THR A 242 13.69 -12.35 2.19
C THR A 242 13.03 -11.13 2.82
N THR A 243 12.56 -10.18 2.00
CA THR A 243 11.86 -9.00 2.48
C THR A 243 10.49 -9.37 3.06
N LEU A 244 9.74 -10.28 2.41
CA LEU A 244 8.48 -10.77 2.94
C LEU A 244 8.63 -11.49 4.28
N PHE A 245 9.71 -12.25 4.51
CA PHE A 245 9.97 -12.86 5.81
C PHE A 245 10.12 -11.81 6.91
N CYS A 246 10.90 -10.75 6.67
CA CYS A 246 11.08 -9.67 7.63
C CYS A 246 9.76 -8.96 7.94
N VAL A 247 9.00 -8.60 6.90
CA VAL A 247 7.75 -7.85 7.06
C VAL A 247 6.64 -8.72 7.65
N THR A 248 6.59 -10.03 7.29
CA THR A 248 5.65 -10.97 7.91
C THR A 248 5.95 -11.15 9.40
N SER A 249 7.22 -11.23 9.78
CA SER A 249 7.61 -11.26 11.19
C SER A 249 7.15 -10.00 11.93
N LEU A 250 7.32 -8.82 11.30
CA LEU A 250 6.82 -7.55 11.86
C LEU A 250 5.29 -7.54 11.98
N TYR A 251 4.57 -8.08 11.00
CA TYR A 251 3.11 -8.18 11.03
C TYR A 251 2.59 -9.09 12.15
N LEU A 252 3.28 -10.23 12.38
CA LEU A 252 2.85 -11.22 13.36
C LEU A 252 3.26 -10.86 14.79
N PHE A 253 4.42 -10.23 14.98
CA PHE A 253 5.04 -10.03 16.30
C PHE A 253 5.25 -8.55 16.66
N GLY A 254 5.01 -7.61 15.75
CA GLY A 254 5.34 -6.18 15.91
C GLY A 254 4.32 -5.37 16.72
N GLY A 255 3.21 -5.99 17.19
CA GLY A 255 2.15 -5.28 17.91
C GLY A 255 1.20 -4.49 16.98
N ASP A 256 0.10 -3.98 17.55
CA ASP A 256 -1.03 -3.43 16.77
C ASP A 256 -0.66 -2.14 16.01
N THR A 257 0.19 -1.30 16.58
CA THR A 257 0.62 -0.04 15.94
C THR A 257 1.42 -0.24 14.65
N THR A 258 2.10 -1.38 14.51
CA THR A 258 2.94 -1.68 13.34
C THR A 258 2.24 -2.57 12.31
N LYS A 259 1.09 -3.15 12.64
CA LYS A 259 0.35 -4.06 11.74
C LYS A 259 -0.03 -3.42 10.42
N ASN A 260 -0.63 -2.22 10.45
CA ASN A 260 -1.03 -1.52 9.24
C ASN A 260 0.17 -1.17 8.37
N PHE A 261 1.26 -0.67 8.98
CA PHE A 261 2.53 -0.42 8.30
C PHE A 261 3.05 -1.68 7.60
N ALA A 262 3.13 -2.80 8.32
CA ALA A 262 3.59 -4.07 7.78
C ALA A 262 2.66 -4.59 6.66
N LEU A 263 1.35 -4.43 6.81
CA LEU A 263 0.38 -4.86 5.78
C LEU A 263 0.52 -4.06 4.48
N VAL A 264 0.73 -2.74 4.55
CA VAL A 264 1.06 -1.91 3.37
C VAL A 264 2.27 -2.48 2.64
N MET A 265 3.33 -2.77 3.40
CA MET A 265 4.56 -3.31 2.82
C MET A 265 4.35 -4.70 2.22
N LEU A 266 3.60 -5.60 2.87
CA LEU A 266 3.29 -6.93 2.34
C LEU A 266 2.57 -6.84 0.99
N VAL A 267 1.46 -6.10 0.95
CA VAL A 267 0.67 -5.91 -0.26
C VAL A 267 1.50 -5.21 -1.34
N GLY A 268 2.21 -4.14 -0.96
CA GLY A 268 2.99 -3.34 -1.88
C GLY A 268 4.18 -4.07 -2.49
N PHE A 269 4.92 -4.86 -1.72
CA PHE A 269 6.07 -5.63 -2.25
C PHE A 269 5.63 -6.76 -3.17
N ILE A 270 4.53 -7.46 -2.85
CA ILE A 270 3.95 -8.47 -3.73
C ILE A 270 3.46 -7.83 -5.04
N SER A 271 2.73 -6.71 -4.94
CA SER A 271 2.27 -5.94 -6.10
C SER A 271 3.43 -5.44 -6.94
N GLY A 272 4.47 -4.85 -6.32
CA GLY A 272 5.65 -4.30 -7.00
C GLY A 272 6.46 -5.34 -7.74
N ALA A 273 6.67 -6.52 -7.14
CA ALA A 273 7.34 -7.62 -7.81
C ALA A 273 6.54 -8.13 -9.02
N TYR A 274 5.21 -8.22 -8.89
CA TYR A 274 4.33 -8.59 -10.00
C TYR A 274 4.32 -7.51 -11.10
N SER A 275 4.11 -6.25 -10.75
CA SER A 275 3.94 -5.16 -11.71
C SER A 275 5.21 -4.89 -12.51
N SER A 276 6.38 -4.97 -11.88
CA SER A 276 7.67 -4.78 -12.55
C SER A 276 7.92 -5.84 -13.62
N VAL A 277 7.60 -7.11 -13.33
CA VAL A 277 7.79 -8.23 -14.27
C VAL A 277 6.69 -8.26 -15.33
N CYS A 278 5.42 -8.17 -14.92
CA CYS A 278 4.29 -8.46 -15.80
C CYS A 278 3.70 -7.20 -16.46
N VAL A 279 3.69 -6.05 -15.77
CA VAL A 279 3.04 -4.83 -16.26
C VAL A 279 4.03 -3.92 -16.97
N ALA A 280 5.08 -3.47 -16.27
CA ALA A 280 6.04 -2.52 -16.80
C ALA A 280 6.73 -3.02 -18.08
N THR A 281 7.25 -4.25 -18.06
CA THR A 281 7.91 -4.84 -19.22
C THR A 281 6.96 -5.07 -20.39
N SER A 282 5.72 -5.50 -20.13
CA SER A 282 4.70 -5.68 -21.16
C SER A 282 4.27 -4.38 -21.82
N ILE A 283 4.13 -3.29 -21.06
CA ILE A 283 3.85 -1.94 -21.59
C ILE A 283 4.99 -1.49 -22.49
N TRP A 284 6.23 -1.62 -22.03
CA TRP A 284 7.40 -1.19 -22.77
C TRP A 284 7.56 -1.95 -24.10
N VAL A 285 7.44 -3.28 -24.09
CA VAL A 285 7.53 -4.11 -25.31
C VAL A 285 6.43 -3.75 -26.29
N THR A 286 5.18 -3.63 -25.81
CA THR A 286 4.02 -3.29 -26.66
C THR A 286 4.21 -1.94 -27.34
N TRP A 287 4.68 -0.95 -26.59
CA TRP A 287 4.96 0.37 -27.16
C TRP A 287 6.08 0.32 -28.21
N HIS A 288 7.16 -0.41 -27.93
CA HIS A 288 8.31 -0.52 -28.83
C HIS A 288 7.94 -1.21 -30.16
N GLU A 289 7.16 -2.29 -30.08
CA GLU A 289 6.66 -3.01 -31.26
C GLU A 289 5.71 -2.14 -32.10
N HIS A 290 4.82 -1.38 -31.44
CA HIS A 290 3.88 -0.50 -32.14
C HIS A 290 4.60 0.60 -32.95
N VAL A 291 5.60 1.24 -32.36
CA VAL A 291 6.39 2.28 -33.04
C VAL A 291 7.18 1.69 -34.22
N ARG A 292 7.77 0.49 -34.04
CA ARG A 292 8.50 -0.20 -35.14
C ARG A 292 7.56 -0.57 -36.29
N SER A 293 6.37 -1.05 -35.98
CA SER A 293 5.35 -1.40 -37.00
C SER A 293 4.92 -0.18 -37.81
N ASN A 294 4.68 0.96 -37.14
CA ASN A 294 4.28 2.19 -37.80
C ASN A 294 5.40 2.75 -38.68
N ARG A 295 6.65 2.65 -38.24
CA ARG A 295 7.81 3.05 -39.06
C ARG A 295 7.95 2.23 -40.33
N ASN A 296 7.84 0.89 -40.23
CA ASN A 296 7.91 0.01 -41.38
C ASN A 296 6.77 0.26 -42.38
N ARG A 297 5.57 0.67 -41.91
CA ARG A 297 4.43 1.03 -42.77
C ARG A 297 4.62 2.38 -43.46
N ALA A 298 5.39 3.28 -42.87
CA ALA A 298 5.68 4.59 -43.47
C ALA A 298 6.82 4.54 -44.49
N GLU A 299 7.63 3.49 -44.44
CA GLU A 299 8.78 3.27 -45.35
C GLU A 299 8.40 2.32 -46.55
N ALA A 300 7.21 1.66 -46.49
CA ALA A 300 6.65 0.79 -47.54
C ALA A 300 5.64 1.54 -48.39
#